data_57f27b78cdd4f596a3a7a367ea5633a1
#
_entry.id   57f27b78cdd4f596a3a7a367ea5633a1
#
_cell.length_a   1.000
_cell.length_b   1.000
_cell.length_c   1.000
_cell.angle_alpha   90.00
_cell.angle_beta   90.00
_cell.angle_gamma   90.00
#
_symmetry.space_group_name_H-M   'P 1'
#
loop_
_entity.id
_entity.type
_entity.pdbx_description
1 polymer ?
#
loop_
_entity_poly.entity_id
_entity_poly.type
_entity_poly.pdbx_seq_one_letter_code
_entity_poly.pdbx_strand_id
1 'polypeptide(L)'
;MMEQKPLAQINISELCEKAGVSRVSFYRNFDSMEQILLQHFIRCTDDWWADFKKKDSAAMSESFWSELLEQYRKNKRLVQLLYENGVSHIIKEHIFACCAPESARDELEGYSRALLAGALYGLIDEWIRRGMQELPDNFGFRTIIQTYAGQEMQTP
;
A
#
# COMPACT_ATOMS: atom_id res chain seq x y z
N MET A 1 -1.96 -19.68 6.82
CA MET A 1 -1.31 -20.55 5.80
C MET A 1 0.02 -19.97 5.39
N MET A 2 0.12 -18.72 4.93
CA MET A 2 1.39 -18.08 4.53
C MET A 2 2.44 -17.99 5.64
N GLU A 3 2.07 -18.07 6.88
CA GLU A 3 3.02 -18.18 8.00
C GLU A 3 3.66 -19.56 8.14
N GLN A 4 3.12 -20.56 7.50
CA GLN A 4 3.56 -21.96 7.59
C GLN A 4 4.26 -22.45 6.33
N LYS A 5 3.90 -21.86 5.16
CA LYS A 5 4.51 -22.20 3.87
C LYS A 5 4.37 -21.04 2.88
N PRO A 6 5.29 -20.92 1.90
CA PRO A 6 5.22 -19.90 0.86
C PRO A 6 3.93 -19.93 0.07
N LEU A 7 3.47 -18.76 -0.39
CA LEU A 7 2.25 -18.62 -1.20
C LEU A 7 2.26 -19.54 -2.43
N ALA A 8 3.40 -19.67 -3.10
CA ALA A 8 3.56 -20.53 -4.27
C ALA A 8 3.32 -22.03 -4.00
N GLN A 9 3.36 -22.46 -2.75
CA GLN A 9 3.10 -23.84 -2.32
C GLN A 9 1.66 -24.04 -1.81
N ILE A 10 0.88 -22.98 -1.71
CA ILE A 10 -0.53 -23.05 -1.32
C ILE A 10 -1.34 -23.29 -2.59
N ASN A 11 -2.17 -24.32 -2.60
CA ASN A 11 -3.09 -24.55 -3.70
C ASN A 11 -4.54 -24.16 -3.31
N ILE A 12 -5.34 -23.82 -4.32
CA ILE A 12 -6.71 -23.33 -4.12
C ILE A 12 -7.59 -24.39 -3.43
N SER A 13 -7.36 -25.68 -3.67
CA SER A 13 -8.14 -26.75 -3.04
C SER A 13 -7.92 -26.78 -1.53
N GLU A 14 -6.66 -26.72 -1.11
CA GLU A 14 -6.29 -26.66 0.31
C GLU A 14 -6.80 -25.37 0.99
N LEU A 15 -6.73 -24.24 0.28
CA LEU A 15 -7.27 -22.98 0.78
C LEU A 15 -8.78 -23.08 1.01
N CYS A 16 -9.52 -23.62 0.03
CA CYS A 16 -10.97 -23.80 0.11
C CYS A 16 -11.37 -24.76 1.23
N GLU A 17 -10.67 -25.89 1.36
CA GLU A 17 -10.89 -26.86 2.43
C GLU A 17 -10.72 -26.21 3.82
N LYS A 18 -9.61 -25.48 4.01
CA LYS A 18 -9.32 -24.79 5.27
C LYS A 18 -10.32 -23.66 5.57
N ALA A 19 -10.83 -22.99 4.54
CA ALA A 19 -11.85 -21.95 4.66
C ALA A 19 -13.29 -22.48 4.78
N GLY A 20 -13.51 -23.78 4.58
CA GLY A 20 -14.86 -24.39 4.59
C GLY A 20 -15.72 -23.95 3.41
N VAL A 21 -15.12 -23.63 2.26
CA VAL A 21 -15.83 -23.15 1.05
C VAL A 21 -15.56 -24.07 -0.14
N SER A 22 -16.47 -24.07 -1.13
CA SER A 22 -16.26 -24.81 -2.36
C SER A 22 -15.32 -24.04 -3.32
N ARG A 23 -14.61 -24.78 -4.20
CA ARG A 23 -13.82 -24.16 -5.29
C ARG A 23 -14.68 -23.31 -6.23
N VAL A 24 -15.93 -23.72 -6.46
CA VAL A 24 -16.89 -22.93 -7.26
C VAL A 24 -17.16 -21.58 -6.59
N SER A 25 -17.33 -21.60 -5.27
CA SER A 25 -17.51 -20.37 -4.48
C SER A 25 -16.27 -19.47 -4.52
N PHE A 26 -15.09 -20.08 -4.51
CA PHE A 26 -13.83 -19.34 -4.68
C PHE A 26 -13.81 -18.63 -6.03
N TYR A 27 -13.89 -19.35 -7.15
CA TYR A 27 -13.79 -18.79 -8.50
C TYR A 27 -14.92 -17.84 -8.89
N ARG A 28 -16.05 -17.89 -8.17
CA ARG A 28 -17.13 -16.89 -8.36
C ARG A 28 -16.76 -15.52 -7.76
N ASN A 29 -15.86 -15.48 -6.77
CA ASN A 29 -15.54 -14.25 -6.02
C ASN A 29 -14.10 -13.77 -6.26
N PHE A 30 -13.20 -14.65 -6.68
CA PHE A 30 -11.76 -14.37 -6.80
C PHE A 30 -11.17 -15.08 -8.01
N ASP A 31 -10.36 -14.36 -8.77
CA ASP A 31 -9.63 -14.91 -9.92
C ASP A 31 -8.31 -15.59 -9.47
N SER A 32 -7.74 -15.13 -8.35
CA SER A 32 -6.47 -15.64 -7.84
C SER A 32 -6.37 -15.52 -6.32
N MET A 33 -5.36 -16.18 -5.74
CA MET A 33 -5.02 -16.01 -4.32
C MET A 33 -4.48 -14.60 -4.03
N GLU A 34 -3.78 -13.98 -4.98
CA GLU A 34 -3.28 -12.61 -4.86
C GLU A 34 -4.44 -11.61 -4.74
N GLN A 35 -5.53 -11.84 -5.45
CA GLN A 35 -6.73 -11.00 -5.34
C GLN A 35 -7.35 -11.06 -3.92
N ILE A 36 -7.29 -12.20 -3.25
CA ILE A 36 -7.70 -12.28 -1.84
C ILE A 36 -6.79 -11.42 -0.96
N LEU A 37 -5.47 -11.49 -1.20
CA LEU A 37 -4.49 -10.69 -0.44
C LEU A 37 -4.70 -9.21 -0.68
N LEU A 38 -4.92 -8.79 -1.93
CA LEU A 38 -5.24 -7.40 -2.29
C LEU A 38 -6.51 -6.94 -1.58
N GLN A 39 -7.60 -7.70 -1.66
CA GLN A 39 -8.85 -7.33 -1.00
C GLN A 39 -8.71 -7.29 0.52
N HIS A 40 -7.93 -8.20 1.11
CA HIS A 40 -7.65 -8.15 2.54
C HIS A 40 -6.83 -6.92 2.92
N PHE A 41 -5.81 -6.59 2.14
CA PHE A 41 -4.99 -5.39 2.34
C PHE A 41 -5.84 -4.11 2.23
N ILE A 42 -6.69 -4.02 1.19
CA ILE A 42 -7.64 -2.91 1.02
C ILE A 42 -8.53 -2.75 2.26
N ARG A 43 -9.14 -3.82 2.76
CA ARG A 43 -10.00 -3.75 3.96
C ARG A 43 -9.25 -3.24 5.19
N CYS A 44 -7.97 -3.59 5.34
CA CYS A 44 -7.16 -3.11 6.46
C CYS A 44 -6.92 -1.59 6.42
N THR A 45 -7.06 -0.96 5.25
CA THR A 45 -6.81 0.47 5.05
C THR A 45 -8.08 1.29 4.81
N ASP A 46 -9.15 0.67 4.33
CA ASP A 46 -10.38 1.36 3.94
C ASP A 46 -11.08 2.11 5.08
N ASP A 47 -11.19 1.48 6.25
CA ASP A 47 -11.82 2.10 7.42
C ASP A 47 -11.06 3.37 7.82
N TRP A 48 -9.73 3.27 7.90
CA TRP A 48 -8.89 4.43 8.17
C TRP A 48 -9.05 5.52 7.11
N TRP A 49 -9.02 5.14 5.83
CA TRP A 49 -9.14 6.11 4.73
C TRP A 49 -10.50 6.80 4.71
N ALA A 50 -11.57 6.06 5.02
CA ALA A 50 -12.91 6.62 5.14
C ALA A 50 -13.02 7.64 6.29
N ASP A 51 -12.36 7.38 7.41
CA ASP A 51 -12.32 8.30 8.55
C ASP A 51 -11.38 9.49 8.29
N PHE A 52 -10.24 9.23 7.66
CA PHE A 52 -9.27 10.27 7.32
C PHE A 52 -9.88 11.34 6.41
N LYS A 53 -10.66 10.96 5.40
CA LYS A 53 -11.35 11.87 4.47
C LYS A 53 -12.41 12.77 5.13
N LYS A 54 -12.82 12.49 6.35
CA LYS A 54 -13.76 13.34 7.12
C LYS A 54 -13.07 14.51 7.81
N LYS A 55 -11.74 14.52 7.90
CA LYS A 55 -10.97 15.59 8.53
C LYS A 55 -10.98 16.84 7.66
N ASP A 56 -10.76 17.99 8.30
CA ASP A 56 -10.54 19.22 7.56
C ASP A 56 -9.18 19.22 6.85
N SER A 57 -9.03 20.11 5.87
CA SER A 57 -7.85 20.14 5.00
C SER A 57 -6.52 20.38 5.74
N ALA A 58 -6.52 21.15 6.83
CA ALA A 58 -5.32 21.42 7.62
C ALA A 58 -4.92 20.19 8.43
N ALA A 59 -5.88 19.56 9.14
CA ALA A 59 -5.64 18.34 9.88
C ALA A 59 -5.21 17.18 8.96
N MET A 60 -5.79 17.08 7.75
CA MET A 60 -5.35 16.13 6.74
C MET A 60 -3.88 16.32 6.36
N SER A 61 -3.47 17.57 6.11
CA SER A 61 -2.08 17.88 5.72
C SER A 61 -1.06 17.59 6.82
N GLU A 62 -1.44 17.82 8.07
CA GLU A 62 -0.54 17.62 9.22
C GLU A 62 -0.39 16.15 9.61
N SER A 63 -1.48 15.37 9.59
CA SER A 63 -1.49 14.02 10.14
C SER A 63 -1.36 12.91 9.08
N PHE A 64 -1.43 13.22 7.78
CA PHE A 64 -1.47 12.22 6.71
C PHE A 64 -0.38 11.17 6.81
N TRP A 65 0.88 11.62 6.90
CA TRP A 65 2.02 10.71 6.89
C TRP A 65 2.09 9.83 8.14
N SER A 66 1.92 10.43 9.31
CA SER A 66 1.98 9.71 10.57
C SER A 66 0.87 8.65 10.65
N GLU A 67 -0.34 8.98 10.23
CA GLU A 67 -1.46 8.05 10.25
C GLU A 67 -1.35 6.96 9.19
N LEU A 68 -0.89 7.31 7.97
CA LEU A 68 -0.65 6.35 6.90
C LEU A 68 0.39 5.30 7.32
N LEU A 69 1.55 5.75 7.81
CA LEU A 69 2.61 4.84 8.25
C LEU A 69 2.17 4.00 9.44
N GLU A 70 1.37 4.56 10.35
CA GLU A 70 0.81 3.80 11.47
C GLU A 70 -0.16 2.70 11.00
N GLN A 71 -0.95 2.91 9.92
CA GLN A 71 -1.78 1.85 9.34
C GLN A 71 -0.93 0.69 8.80
N TYR A 72 0.17 1.00 8.11
CA TYR A 72 1.11 -0.04 7.66
C TYR A 72 1.76 -0.77 8.83
N ARG A 73 2.11 -0.04 9.90
CA ARG A 73 2.70 -0.62 11.12
C ARG A 73 1.72 -1.56 11.84
N LYS A 74 0.46 -1.18 11.97
CA LYS A 74 -0.60 -2.04 12.54
C LYS A 74 -0.74 -3.36 11.76
N ASN A 75 -0.52 -3.31 10.45
CA ASN A 75 -0.60 -4.45 9.56
C ASN A 75 0.79 -5.03 9.20
N LYS A 76 1.81 -4.77 10.04
CA LYS A 76 3.21 -5.13 9.77
C LYS A 76 3.39 -6.58 9.33
N ARG A 77 2.73 -7.53 10.00
CA ARG A 77 2.88 -8.95 9.64
C ARG A 77 2.32 -9.27 8.26
N LEU A 78 1.17 -8.72 7.90
CA LEU A 78 0.63 -8.86 6.54
C LEU A 78 1.60 -8.28 5.51
N VAL A 79 2.08 -7.05 5.73
CA VAL A 79 3.03 -6.38 4.83
C VAL A 79 4.30 -7.22 4.65
N GLN A 80 4.89 -7.74 5.74
CA GLN A 80 6.05 -8.61 5.67
C GLN A 80 5.77 -9.88 4.84
N LEU A 81 4.63 -10.54 5.04
CA LEU A 81 4.23 -11.71 4.27
C LEU A 81 4.11 -11.40 2.76
N LEU A 82 3.63 -10.22 2.38
CA LEU A 82 3.58 -9.81 0.97
C LEU A 82 4.99 -9.72 0.37
N TYR A 83 5.96 -9.15 1.10
CA TYR A 83 7.36 -9.05 0.66
C TYR A 83 8.05 -10.41 0.63
N GLU A 84 7.93 -11.20 1.70
CA GLU A 84 8.51 -12.55 1.81
C GLU A 84 8.04 -13.49 0.70
N ASN A 85 6.84 -13.28 0.18
CA ASN A 85 6.24 -14.11 -0.87
C ASN A 85 6.33 -13.49 -2.29
N GLY A 86 7.02 -12.35 -2.47
CA GLY A 86 7.22 -11.72 -3.76
C GLY A 86 5.98 -11.07 -4.38
N VAL A 87 4.96 -10.80 -3.57
CA VAL A 87 3.68 -10.20 -3.99
C VAL A 87 3.50 -8.77 -3.46
N SER A 88 4.60 -8.06 -3.20
CA SER A 88 4.59 -6.67 -2.73
C SER A 88 3.98 -5.68 -3.74
N HIS A 89 3.88 -6.05 -5.03
CA HIS A 89 3.19 -5.26 -6.06
C HIS A 89 1.75 -4.93 -5.69
N ILE A 90 1.10 -5.76 -4.86
CA ILE A 90 -0.23 -5.51 -4.29
C ILE A 90 -0.32 -4.13 -3.61
N ILE A 91 0.73 -3.73 -2.87
CA ILE A 91 0.80 -2.42 -2.21
C ILE A 91 0.86 -1.31 -3.24
N LYS A 92 1.68 -1.48 -4.31
CA LYS A 92 1.77 -0.53 -5.41
C LYS A 92 0.42 -0.34 -6.10
N GLU A 93 -0.22 -1.44 -6.48
CA GLU A 93 -1.53 -1.43 -7.13
C GLU A 93 -2.58 -0.70 -6.29
N HIS A 94 -2.62 -0.96 -4.99
CA HIS A 94 -3.53 -0.28 -4.08
C HIS A 94 -3.27 1.23 -4.00
N ILE A 95 -2.01 1.66 -3.87
CA ILE A 95 -1.64 3.09 -3.83
C ILE A 95 -2.04 3.78 -5.14
N PHE A 96 -1.74 3.18 -6.29
CA PHE A 96 -2.10 3.73 -7.58
C PHE A 96 -3.63 3.79 -7.77
N ALA A 97 -4.37 2.78 -7.33
CA ALA A 97 -5.83 2.81 -7.34
C ALA A 97 -6.40 3.94 -6.45
N CYS A 98 -5.81 4.19 -5.28
CA CYS A 98 -6.21 5.30 -4.41
C CYS A 98 -5.95 6.68 -5.03
N CYS A 99 -4.84 6.86 -5.75
CA CYS A 99 -4.51 8.10 -6.45
C CYS A 99 -5.26 8.25 -7.78
N ALA A 100 -5.68 7.12 -8.39
CA ALA A 100 -6.49 7.03 -9.60
C ALA A 100 -6.07 8.00 -10.73
N PRO A 101 -4.81 7.95 -11.22
CA PRO A 101 -4.33 8.86 -12.26
C PRO A 101 -5.12 8.74 -13.57
N GLU A 102 -5.66 7.56 -13.87
CA GLU A 102 -6.52 7.30 -15.03
C GLU A 102 -7.89 8.01 -14.97
N SER A 103 -8.31 8.43 -13.79
CA SER A 103 -9.57 9.16 -13.57
C SER A 103 -9.38 10.68 -13.57
N ALA A 104 -8.21 11.18 -14.00
CA ALA A 104 -7.90 12.59 -14.06
C ALA A 104 -8.74 13.31 -15.14
N ARG A 105 -9.06 14.58 -14.89
CA ARG A 105 -9.87 15.41 -15.78
C ARG A 105 -9.06 15.96 -16.95
N ASP A 106 -7.75 16.09 -16.76
CA ASP A 106 -6.81 16.59 -17.77
C ASP A 106 -5.43 15.95 -17.58
N GLU A 107 -4.53 16.19 -18.53
CA GLU A 107 -3.18 15.61 -18.54
C GLU A 107 -2.36 16.04 -17.32
N LEU A 108 -2.43 17.31 -16.93
CA LEU A 108 -1.66 17.84 -15.79
C LEU A 108 -2.09 17.18 -14.47
N GLU A 109 -3.41 17.03 -14.28
CA GLU A 109 -3.93 16.29 -13.13
C GLU A 109 -3.49 14.83 -13.16
N GLY A 110 -3.48 14.19 -14.34
CA GLY A 110 -3.00 12.81 -14.54
C GLY A 110 -1.53 12.66 -14.12
N TYR A 111 -0.65 13.51 -14.61
CA TYR A 111 0.76 13.52 -14.21
C TYR A 111 0.96 13.80 -12.73
N SER A 112 0.21 14.74 -12.17
CA SER A 112 0.29 15.10 -10.74
C SER A 112 -0.11 13.91 -9.85
N ARG A 113 -1.19 13.22 -10.17
CA ARG A 113 -1.66 12.03 -9.45
C ARG A 113 -0.69 10.85 -9.59
N ALA A 114 -0.13 10.64 -10.78
CA ALA A 114 0.87 9.60 -11.03
C ALA A 114 2.17 9.87 -10.26
N LEU A 115 2.63 11.13 -10.23
CA LEU A 115 3.78 11.54 -9.43
C LEU A 115 3.54 11.29 -7.94
N LEU A 116 2.37 11.67 -7.44
CA LEU A 116 1.99 11.44 -6.04
C LEU A 116 1.98 9.94 -5.72
N ALA A 117 1.34 9.11 -6.56
CA ALA A 117 1.30 7.66 -6.37
C ALA A 117 2.69 7.04 -6.36
N GLY A 118 3.56 7.45 -7.29
CA GLY A 118 4.94 6.99 -7.35
C GLY A 118 5.77 7.39 -6.13
N ALA A 119 5.63 8.63 -5.67
CA ALA A 119 6.32 9.14 -4.49
C ALA A 119 5.85 8.40 -3.21
N LEU A 120 4.53 8.25 -3.03
CA LEU A 120 3.94 7.49 -1.92
C LEU A 120 4.48 6.06 -1.89
N TYR A 121 4.39 5.36 -3.03
CA TYR A 121 4.88 3.99 -3.12
C TYR A 121 6.38 3.90 -2.81
N GLY A 122 7.21 4.74 -3.42
CA GLY A 122 8.66 4.70 -3.22
C GLY A 122 9.07 4.92 -1.76
N LEU A 123 8.44 5.87 -1.08
CA LEU A 123 8.70 6.14 0.34
C LEU A 123 8.25 4.98 1.23
N ILE A 124 7.06 4.43 0.99
CA ILE A 124 6.52 3.31 1.77
C ILE A 124 7.35 2.05 1.53
N ASP A 125 7.71 1.74 0.28
CA ASP A 125 8.54 0.58 -0.07
C ASP A 125 9.90 0.63 0.62
N GLU A 126 10.60 1.77 0.55
CA GLU A 126 11.89 1.95 1.21
C GLU A 126 11.77 1.83 2.74
N TRP A 127 10.75 2.46 3.33
CA TRP A 127 10.51 2.37 4.77
C TRP A 127 10.21 0.93 5.24
N ILE A 128 9.43 0.18 4.45
CA ILE A 128 9.16 -1.24 4.73
C ILE A 128 10.45 -2.06 4.65
N ARG A 129 11.27 -1.85 3.62
CA ARG A 129 12.56 -2.53 3.44
C ARG A 129 13.54 -2.27 4.58
N ARG A 130 13.50 -1.08 5.18
CA ARG A 130 14.25 -0.71 6.39
C ARG A 130 13.65 -1.29 7.67
N GLY A 131 12.59 -2.09 7.59
CA GLY A 131 11.96 -2.76 8.74
C GLY A 131 11.00 -1.89 9.54
N MET A 132 10.54 -0.77 8.96
CA MET A 132 9.58 0.16 9.60
C MET A 132 10.09 0.72 10.94
N GLN A 133 11.40 1.05 11.00
CA GLN A 133 12.10 1.42 12.24
C GLN A 133 11.89 2.90 12.62
N GLU A 134 11.83 3.78 11.61
CA GLU A 134 11.69 5.21 11.82
C GLU A 134 10.30 5.54 12.40
N LEU A 135 10.27 6.55 13.26
CA LEU A 135 9.01 7.04 13.80
C LEU A 135 8.24 7.82 12.73
N PRO A 136 6.92 7.62 12.61
CA PRO A 136 6.09 8.34 11.65
C PRO A 136 6.23 9.87 11.72
N ASP A 137 6.38 10.42 12.93
CA ASP A 137 6.49 11.86 13.18
C ASP A 137 7.79 12.49 12.63
N ASN A 138 8.82 11.67 12.39
CA ASN A 138 10.09 12.11 11.81
C ASN A 138 10.09 12.04 10.27
N PHE A 139 9.00 11.56 9.66
CA PHE A 139 8.90 11.35 8.23
C PHE A 139 8.31 12.60 7.55
N GLY A 140 9.11 13.67 7.50
CA GLY A 140 8.69 14.91 6.84
C GLY A 140 8.85 14.85 5.33
N PHE A 141 7.79 14.56 4.57
CA PHE A 141 7.79 14.69 3.10
C PHE A 141 8.28 16.08 2.66
N ARG A 142 7.90 17.11 3.41
CA ARG A 142 8.40 18.48 3.21
C ARG A 142 9.91 18.54 3.36
N THR A 143 10.50 17.87 4.34
CA THR A 143 11.96 17.82 4.56
C THR A 143 12.67 17.11 3.41
N ILE A 144 12.11 15.99 2.94
CA ILE A 144 12.67 15.24 1.80
C ILE A 144 12.67 16.11 0.55
N ILE A 145 11.55 16.74 0.21
CA ILE A 145 11.47 17.65 -0.96
C ILE A 145 12.43 18.81 -0.81
N GLN A 146 12.51 19.46 0.36
CA GLN A 146 13.42 20.58 0.60
C GLN A 146 14.89 20.18 0.47
N THR A 147 15.24 18.95 0.94
CA THR A 147 16.61 18.43 0.82
C THR A 147 17.01 18.26 -0.64
N TYR A 148 16.11 17.75 -1.49
CA TYR A 148 16.41 17.53 -2.91
C TYR A 148 16.20 18.75 -3.78
N ALA A 149 15.26 19.65 -3.45
CA ALA A 149 15.07 20.91 -4.18
C ALA A 149 16.19 21.93 -3.93
N GLY A 150 16.90 21.81 -2.80
CA GLY A 150 18.04 22.65 -2.47
C GLY A 150 19.41 22.11 -2.92
N GLN A 151 19.48 20.87 -3.36
CA GLN A 151 20.67 20.31 -4.00
C GLN A 151 20.56 20.55 -5.51
N GLU A 152 21.39 21.45 -6.05
CA GLU A 152 21.62 21.49 -7.49
C GLU A 152 21.92 20.05 -7.93
N MET A 153 21.11 19.51 -8.85
CA MET A 153 21.40 18.21 -9.46
C MET A 153 22.76 18.36 -10.15
N GLN A 154 23.80 17.91 -9.48
CA GLN A 154 25.10 17.74 -10.12
C GLN A 154 24.90 16.69 -11.21
N THR A 155 24.77 17.17 -12.43
CA THR A 155 24.77 16.34 -13.64
C THR A 155 26.10 15.60 -13.69
N PRO A 156 26.10 14.27 -13.95
CA PRO A 156 27.32 13.50 -14.11
C PRO A 156 28.12 13.96 -15.31
#